data_ffffd960b4888772bd49606f7c89a9e5
#
_entry.id   ffffd960b4888772bd49606f7c89a9e5
#
_cell.length_a   1.000
_cell.length_b   1.000
_cell.length_c   1.000
_cell.angle_alpha   90.00
_cell.angle_beta   90.00
_cell.angle_gamma   90.00
#
_symmetry.space_group_name_H-M   'P 1'
#
loop_
_entity.id
_entity.type
_entity.pdbx_description
1 polymer ?
#
loop_
_entity_poly.entity_id
_entity_poly.type
_entity_poly.pdbx_seq_one_letter_code
_entity_poly.pdbx_strand_id
1 'polypeptide(L)'
;MHQEEERQPMTAPPRPAAGDPPLIATDVLIAGGGPCGLMLANELGRRDIRCLLVDAKPGTAFNPQANATQARTMEHFRRLGFAHEIRALGLPADHPTDIAYFTRLAGHELARISLPTAAEAAVRVKTMTGSWSAAELPHRVSQKFVEQALRRHAQAWPSADVRYGWRLERFSDEGGSVSATVRPSEGGPAQEVAAKFLIGADGARSLVRQQLGIEWGGVSGIQREFMGGKMFAIYLRAPQFVDVLRHPKAWMYVAVNHERRAFMASVDGVSEYAFHAALRPGEDADGWTEADARRVFSEAVGADLPIEILSMGTWLAGHALVAQRFQKGRVFIAGDAAHLFTPTGGLGYNTAVEDAVNLGWKLASVIRGQAPLALLDSYEAERRPLAERNTGYARKFADSVGLFAAKPELEETSPRGDAERKLAGLHFDAHARLEFNIPGVTFGGRYDASPIIVGDGAVLPPDQPNAYTPTASPGGRPPHAWLDDGRSLFDLFHTEWTLLALGPDAPATEAFEAAARELAMDLRVVRLAQPALRELYEAPLALIRPDQIVAWRGADADADEAARVLSRVTSTPSTSSVDATRGDPA
;
A
#
# COMPACT_ATOMS: atom_id res chain seq x y z
N MET A 1 -19.36 -55.97 -12.30
CA MET A 1 -18.60 -55.98 -11.06
C MET A 1 -18.18 -54.54 -10.84
N HIS A 2 -19.02 -53.78 -10.11
CA HIS A 2 -18.67 -52.42 -9.67
C HIS A 2 -17.91 -52.54 -8.37
N GLN A 3 -16.71 -51.99 -8.33
CA GLN A 3 -15.99 -51.76 -7.08
C GLN A 3 -16.46 -50.40 -6.51
N GLU A 4 -17.12 -50.45 -5.39
CA GLU A 4 -17.39 -49.30 -4.54
C GLU A 4 -16.06 -48.90 -3.88
N GLU A 5 -15.55 -47.68 -4.17
CA GLU A 5 -14.48 -47.07 -3.40
C GLU A 5 -15.02 -46.60 -2.04
N GLU A 6 -14.68 -47.33 -1.00
CA GLU A 6 -14.91 -46.94 0.39
C GLU A 6 -14.22 -45.59 0.70
N ARG A 7 -15.01 -44.57 0.94
CA ARG A 7 -14.54 -43.31 1.52
C ARG A 7 -14.09 -43.56 2.96
N GLN A 8 -12.78 -43.48 3.20
CA GLN A 8 -12.23 -43.48 4.58
C GLN A 8 -12.81 -42.30 5.37
N PRO A 9 -13.27 -42.48 6.61
CA PRO A 9 -13.73 -41.40 7.46
C PRO A 9 -12.55 -40.50 7.86
N MET A 10 -12.74 -39.18 7.74
CA MET A 10 -11.80 -38.18 8.23
C MET A 10 -11.51 -38.43 9.71
N THR A 11 -10.27 -38.77 10.04
CA THR A 11 -9.81 -38.84 11.42
C THR A 11 -9.83 -37.44 12.03
N ALA A 12 -10.57 -37.25 13.09
CA ALA A 12 -10.54 -36.02 13.89
C ALA A 12 -9.10 -35.76 14.39
N PRO A 13 -8.67 -34.50 14.47
CA PRO A 13 -7.35 -34.17 14.99
C PRO A 13 -7.19 -34.71 16.43
N PRO A 14 -5.99 -35.13 16.83
CA PRO A 14 -5.75 -35.66 18.15
C PRO A 14 -6.15 -34.66 19.25
N ARG A 15 -6.84 -35.10 20.28
CA ARG A 15 -7.15 -34.27 21.44
C ARG A 15 -5.83 -33.87 22.13
N PRO A 16 -5.67 -32.57 22.50
CA PRO A 16 -4.50 -32.11 23.23
C PRO A 16 -4.36 -32.87 24.55
N ALA A 17 -3.12 -33.13 24.97
CA ALA A 17 -2.82 -33.72 26.25
C ALA A 17 -3.25 -32.78 27.39
N ALA A 18 -3.60 -33.38 28.57
CA ALA A 18 -4.00 -32.56 29.71
C ALA A 18 -2.82 -31.72 30.19
N GLY A 19 -2.89 -30.38 29.92
CA GLY A 19 -1.83 -29.41 30.25
C GLY A 19 -1.36 -28.56 29.08
N ASP A 20 -1.70 -28.91 27.82
CA ASP A 20 -1.40 -28.07 26.66
C ASP A 20 -2.38 -26.88 26.59
N PRO A 21 -1.88 -25.67 26.20
CA PRO A 21 -2.76 -24.53 26.00
C PRO A 21 -3.79 -24.87 24.92
N PRO A 22 -5.03 -24.35 25.03
CA PRO A 22 -6.10 -24.65 24.08
C PRO A 22 -5.72 -24.23 22.66
N LEU A 23 -6.09 -25.08 21.68
CA LEU A 23 -5.94 -24.77 20.27
C LEU A 23 -6.75 -23.51 19.90
N ILE A 24 -6.09 -22.52 19.28
CA ILE A 24 -6.75 -21.34 18.76
C ILE A 24 -7.28 -21.65 17.35
N ALA A 25 -8.61 -21.56 17.16
CA ALA A 25 -9.24 -21.72 15.85
C ALA A 25 -9.67 -20.36 15.29
N THR A 26 -9.16 -20.00 14.11
CA THR A 26 -9.49 -18.75 13.40
C THR A 26 -9.72 -19.01 11.91
N ASP A 27 -10.26 -18.03 11.19
CA ASP A 27 -10.38 -18.16 9.73
C ASP A 27 -9.08 -17.72 9.04
N VAL A 28 -8.43 -16.65 9.54
CA VAL A 28 -7.19 -16.12 8.96
C VAL A 28 -6.17 -15.87 10.08
N LEU A 29 -4.96 -16.40 9.90
CA LEU A 29 -3.79 -16.02 10.70
C LEU A 29 -2.97 -15.00 9.92
N ILE A 30 -2.66 -13.84 10.52
CA ILE A 30 -1.84 -12.78 9.95
C ILE A 30 -0.54 -12.70 10.74
N ALA A 31 0.59 -12.96 10.11
CA ALA A 31 1.92 -12.77 10.67
C ALA A 31 2.46 -11.41 10.26
N GLY A 32 2.60 -10.48 11.22
CA GLY A 32 3.08 -9.12 11.02
C GLY A 32 2.01 -8.05 11.28
N GLY A 33 2.27 -7.16 12.26
CA GLY A 33 1.42 -6.06 12.72
C GLY A 33 1.87 -4.69 12.18
N GLY A 34 2.53 -4.65 11.01
CA GLY A 34 2.77 -3.43 10.26
C GLY A 34 1.53 -2.95 9.47
N PRO A 35 1.67 -1.90 8.63
CA PRO A 35 0.53 -1.30 7.94
C PRO A 35 -0.27 -2.29 7.07
N CYS A 36 0.42 -3.23 6.41
CA CYS A 36 -0.21 -4.26 5.58
C CYS A 36 -1.09 -5.20 6.42
N GLY A 37 -0.52 -5.81 7.46
CA GLY A 37 -1.27 -6.75 8.31
C GLY A 37 -2.40 -6.08 9.07
N LEU A 38 -2.18 -4.87 9.60
CA LEU A 38 -3.23 -4.09 10.25
C LEU A 38 -4.34 -3.66 9.29
N MET A 39 -4.00 -3.28 8.05
CA MET A 39 -5.01 -2.98 7.03
C MET A 39 -5.82 -4.21 6.67
N LEU A 40 -5.17 -5.37 6.53
CA LEU A 40 -5.86 -6.64 6.27
C LEU A 40 -6.79 -7.03 7.43
N ALA A 41 -6.35 -6.85 8.69
CA ALA A 41 -7.20 -7.08 9.85
C ALA A 41 -8.45 -6.18 9.85
N ASN A 42 -8.33 -4.92 9.41
CA ASN A 42 -9.47 -4.03 9.23
C ASN A 42 -10.39 -4.48 8.08
N GLU A 43 -9.84 -4.93 6.94
CA GLU A 43 -10.64 -5.44 5.83
C GLU A 43 -11.43 -6.71 6.18
N LEU A 44 -10.81 -7.60 6.97
CA LEU A 44 -11.45 -8.82 7.44
C LEU A 44 -12.46 -8.53 8.56
N GLY A 45 -12.07 -7.68 9.54
CA GLY A 45 -12.91 -7.32 10.68
C GLY A 45 -14.22 -6.66 10.28
N ARG A 46 -14.20 -5.70 9.33
CA ARG A 46 -15.42 -5.06 8.80
C ARG A 46 -16.36 -6.04 8.09
N ARG A 47 -15.90 -7.23 7.77
CA ARG A 47 -16.64 -8.33 7.13
C ARG A 47 -16.96 -9.47 8.08
N ASP A 48 -16.74 -9.28 9.39
CA ASP A 48 -16.94 -10.28 10.45
C ASP A 48 -16.18 -11.61 10.21
N ILE A 49 -15.03 -11.54 9.50
CA ILE A 49 -14.13 -12.67 9.34
C ILE A 49 -13.18 -12.73 10.55
N ARG A 50 -13.17 -13.89 11.21
CA ARG A 50 -12.28 -14.08 12.36
C ARG A 50 -10.83 -14.10 11.93
N CYS A 51 -10.03 -13.20 12.49
CA CYS A 51 -8.58 -13.18 12.25
C CYS A 51 -7.80 -13.06 13.56
N LEU A 52 -6.66 -13.75 13.58
CA LEU A 52 -5.62 -13.57 14.60
C LEU A 52 -4.42 -12.90 13.93
N LEU A 53 -4.05 -11.71 14.40
CA LEU A 53 -2.83 -11.04 13.99
C LEU A 53 -1.78 -11.16 15.09
N VAL A 54 -0.58 -11.62 14.72
CA VAL A 54 0.57 -11.70 15.62
C VAL A 54 1.74 -10.88 15.09
N ASP A 55 2.43 -10.13 15.98
CA ASP A 55 3.68 -9.44 15.66
C ASP A 55 4.68 -9.63 16.80
N ALA A 56 5.91 -9.97 16.44
CA ALA A 56 6.99 -10.21 17.40
C ALA A 56 7.42 -8.97 18.19
N LYS A 57 7.17 -7.76 17.64
CA LYS A 57 7.46 -6.50 18.32
C LYS A 57 6.46 -6.26 19.46
N PRO A 58 6.84 -5.47 20.48
CA PRO A 58 5.95 -5.16 21.61
C PRO A 58 4.81 -4.20 21.24
N GLY A 59 4.85 -3.59 20.08
CA GLY A 59 3.84 -2.63 19.62
C GLY A 59 4.10 -2.14 18.20
N THR A 60 3.33 -1.14 17.77
CA THR A 60 3.51 -0.45 16.48
C THR A 60 4.87 0.25 16.40
N ALA A 61 5.29 0.62 15.19
CA ALA A 61 6.60 1.22 14.96
C ALA A 61 6.84 2.46 15.84
N PHE A 62 7.95 2.47 16.56
CA PHE A 62 8.44 3.64 17.28
C PHE A 62 9.09 4.65 16.33
N ASN A 63 9.92 4.14 15.41
CA ASN A 63 10.64 4.96 14.44
C ASN A 63 9.75 5.39 13.29
N PRO A 64 9.90 6.65 12.81
CA PRO A 64 9.17 7.15 11.64
C PRO A 64 9.80 6.60 10.35
N GLN A 65 9.32 5.44 9.87
CA GLN A 65 9.88 4.74 8.71
C GLN A 65 9.42 5.37 7.38
N ALA A 66 8.10 5.48 7.16
CA ALA A 66 7.51 6.15 6.01
C ALA A 66 6.75 7.40 6.46
N ASN A 67 6.72 8.43 5.61
CA ASN A 67 6.16 9.73 5.96
C ASN A 67 5.23 10.30 4.87
N ALA A 68 4.86 9.49 3.88
CA ALA A 68 4.03 9.91 2.76
C ALA A 68 2.91 8.90 2.50
N THR A 69 1.66 9.31 2.74
CA THR A 69 0.46 8.54 2.38
C THR A 69 -0.08 9.06 1.06
N GLN A 70 -0.13 8.20 0.04
CA GLN A 70 -0.60 8.55 -1.30
C GLN A 70 -2.13 8.71 -1.32
N ALA A 71 -2.64 9.43 -2.32
CA ALA A 71 -4.07 9.71 -2.45
C ALA A 71 -4.92 8.42 -2.50
N ARG A 72 -4.47 7.37 -3.20
CA ARG A 72 -5.18 6.09 -3.28
C ARG A 72 -5.30 5.41 -1.90
N THR A 73 -4.25 5.43 -1.11
CA THR A 73 -4.28 4.92 0.27
C THR A 73 -5.24 5.74 1.15
N MET A 74 -5.26 7.07 0.99
CA MET A 74 -6.24 7.93 1.68
C MET A 74 -7.68 7.63 1.24
N GLU A 75 -7.93 7.29 -0.04
CA GLU A 75 -9.25 6.82 -0.51
C GLU A 75 -9.66 5.50 0.15
N HIS A 76 -8.72 4.58 0.39
CA HIS A 76 -9.01 3.36 1.13
C HIS A 76 -9.31 3.65 2.60
N PHE A 77 -8.61 4.58 3.25
CA PHE A 77 -8.96 5.02 4.60
C PHE A 77 -10.32 5.73 4.64
N ARG A 78 -10.67 6.51 3.59
CA ARG A 78 -12.00 7.11 3.46
C ARG A 78 -13.09 6.05 3.35
N ARG A 79 -12.89 5.01 2.54
CA ARG A 79 -13.80 3.86 2.40
C ARG A 79 -14.02 3.11 3.72
N LEU A 80 -13.00 3.09 4.60
CA LEU A 80 -13.07 2.54 5.96
C LEU A 80 -13.63 3.53 6.99
N GLY A 81 -13.83 4.81 6.62
CA GLY A 81 -14.47 5.82 7.47
C GLY A 81 -13.52 6.65 8.34
N PHE A 82 -12.20 6.46 8.24
CA PHE A 82 -11.25 7.15 9.14
C PHE A 82 -10.18 8.03 8.44
N ALA A 83 -10.34 8.37 7.15
CA ALA A 83 -9.40 9.27 6.48
C ALA A 83 -9.25 10.63 7.17
N HIS A 84 -10.33 11.15 7.75
CA HIS A 84 -10.32 12.42 8.51
C HIS A 84 -9.46 12.31 9.77
N GLU A 85 -9.46 11.17 10.46
CA GLU A 85 -8.60 10.90 11.60
C GLU A 85 -7.12 10.89 11.17
N ILE A 86 -6.80 10.20 10.08
CA ILE A 86 -5.43 10.18 9.54
C ILE A 86 -4.95 11.58 9.16
N ARG A 87 -5.82 12.42 8.57
CA ARG A 87 -5.47 13.82 8.23
C ARG A 87 -5.22 14.71 9.45
N ALA A 88 -5.79 14.37 10.60
CA ALA A 88 -5.58 15.08 11.84
C ALA A 88 -4.29 14.67 12.58
N LEU A 89 -3.60 13.60 12.10
CA LEU A 89 -2.37 13.10 12.70
C LEU A 89 -1.13 13.70 12.03
N GLY A 90 -0.06 13.78 12.79
CA GLY A 90 1.27 14.19 12.29
C GLY A 90 1.43 15.70 12.27
N LEU A 91 1.63 16.28 11.07
CA LEU A 91 1.90 17.70 10.91
C LEU A 91 0.68 18.57 11.24
N PRO A 92 0.84 19.77 11.83
CA PRO A 92 -0.21 20.77 11.92
C PRO A 92 -0.86 21.03 10.55
N ALA A 93 -2.16 21.35 10.56
CA ALA A 93 -2.95 21.46 9.34
C ALA A 93 -2.44 22.53 8.35
N ASP A 94 -1.78 23.55 8.85
CA ASP A 94 -1.19 24.68 8.12
C ASP A 94 0.33 24.53 7.89
N HIS A 95 0.94 23.42 8.37
CA HIS A 95 2.38 23.21 8.18
C HIS A 95 2.69 23.00 6.68
N PRO A 96 3.70 23.72 6.10
CA PRO A 96 4.11 23.52 4.73
C PRO A 96 4.54 22.08 4.46
N THR A 97 4.02 21.48 3.38
CA THR A 97 4.37 20.12 2.98
C THR A 97 5.40 20.10 1.83
N ASP A 98 6.10 21.20 1.65
CA ASP A 98 7.13 21.39 0.64
C ASP A 98 8.27 20.39 0.76
N ILE A 99 8.91 20.08 -0.36
CA ILE A 99 10.19 19.39 -0.43
C ILE A 99 11.22 20.42 -0.91
N ALA A 100 12.26 20.63 -0.13
CA ALA A 100 13.27 21.64 -0.42
C ALA A 100 14.68 21.04 -0.39
N TYR A 101 15.47 21.42 -1.38
CA TYR A 101 16.85 20.98 -1.60
C TYR A 101 17.81 22.10 -1.27
N PHE A 102 18.87 21.79 -0.50
CA PHE A 102 19.84 22.76 0.00
C PHE A 102 21.26 22.24 -0.21
N THR A 103 22.23 23.14 -0.23
CA THR A 103 23.64 22.73 -0.12
C THR A 103 23.88 22.09 1.25
N ARG A 104 23.61 22.83 2.33
CA ARG A 104 23.40 22.35 3.71
C ARG A 104 22.06 22.89 4.17
N LEU A 105 21.42 22.27 5.15
CA LEU A 105 20.05 22.65 5.55
C LEU A 105 19.96 24.11 6.01
N ALA A 106 21.02 24.66 6.61
CA ALA A 106 21.16 26.08 6.95
C ALA A 106 21.84 26.93 5.83
N GLY A 107 22.15 26.32 4.68
CA GLY A 107 22.87 26.93 3.57
C GLY A 107 21.99 27.51 2.47
N HIS A 108 22.44 27.41 1.20
CA HIS A 108 21.71 27.89 0.04
C HIS A 108 20.60 26.92 -0.35
N GLU A 109 19.39 27.43 -0.59
CA GLU A 109 18.33 26.67 -1.22
C GLU A 109 18.63 26.50 -2.71
N LEU A 110 18.54 25.28 -3.22
CA LEU A 110 18.79 24.91 -4.62
C LEU A 110 17.49 24.81 -5.41
N ALA A 111 16.49 24.17 -4.82
CA ALA A 111 15.17 23.97 -5.44
C ALA A 111 14.11 23.74 -4.36
N ARG A 112 12.86 24.04 -4.70
CA ARG A 112 11.69 23.75 -3.86
C ARG A 112 10.50 23.39 -4.72
N ILE A 113 9.80 22.33 -4.35
CA ILE A 113 8.46 22.06 -4.86
C ILE A 113 7.45 22.32 -3.74
N SER A 114 6.54 23.26 -3.98
CA SER A 114 5.47 23.56 -3.04
C SER A 114 4.30 22.61 -3.25
N LEU A 115 3.84 22.00 -2.17
CA LEU A 115 2.70 21.10 -2.12
C LEU A 115 1.64 21.65 -1.15
N PRO A 116 0.36 21.32 -1.35
CA PRO A 116 -0.71 21.85 -0.50
C PRO A 116 -0.55 21.35 0.95
N THR A 117 -0.73 22.25 1.92
CA THR A 117 -0.89 21.88 3.33
C THR A 117 -2.08 20.95 3.52
N ALA A 118 -2.22 20.30 4.68
CA ALA A 118 -3.37 19.42 4.95
C ALA A 118 -4.70 20.21 4.88
N ALA A 119 -4.73 21.44 5.37
CA ALA A 119 -5.89 22.33 5.29
C ALA A 119 -6.23 22.72 3.84
N GLU A 120 -5.23 23.10 3.05
CA GLU A 120 -5.43 23.42 1.65
C GLU A 120 -5.86 22.20 0.82
N ALA A 121 -5.29 21.03 1.08
CA ALA A 121 -5.65 19.79 0.39
C ALA A 121 -7.13 19.43 0.57
N ALA A 122 -7.66 19.63 1.79
CA ALA A 122 -9.08 19.39 2.10
C ALA A 122 -10.04 20.26 1.28
N VAL A 123 -9.59 21.45 0.88
CA VAL A 123 -10.38 22.37 0.03
C VAL A 123 -10.12 22.09 -1.45
N ARG A 124 -8.84 22.02 -1.85
CA ARG A 124 -8.43 21.88 -3.25
C ARG A 124 -8.95 20.60 -3.89
N VAL A 125 -9.06 19.50 -3.14
CA VAL A 125 -9.55 18.22 -3.66
C VAL A 125 -10.90 18.33 -4.34
N LYS A 126 -11.77 19.23 -3.89
CA LYS A 126 -13.13 19.42 -4.43
C LYS A 126 -13.16 20.11 -5.81
N THR A 127 -12.09 20.77 -6.19
CA THR A 127 -11.99 21.53 -7.45
C THR A 127 -10.94 20.97 -8.40
N MET A 128 -10.17 19.96 -7.98
CA MET A 128 -9.16 19.34 -8.84
C MET A 128 -9.80 18.44 -9.89
N THR A 129 -9.29 18.55 -11.11
CA THR A 129 -9.72 17.79 -12.28
C THR A 129 -8.53 17.09 -12.95
N GLY A 130 -8.79 16.32 -14.01
CA GLY A 130 -7.74 15.64 -14.78
C GLY A 130 -6.99 14.61 -13.94
N SER A 131 -5.67 14.64 -13.99
CA SER A 131 -4.80 13.65 -13.35
C SER A 131 -4.97 13.55 -11.82
N TRP A 132 -5.42 14.61 -11.16
CA TRP A 132 -5.65 14.64 -9.71
C TRP A 132 -7.13 14.63 -9.30
N SER A 133 -8.04 14.24 -10.21
CA SER A 133 -9.45 14.02 -9.85
C SER A 133 -9.58 12.85 -8.89
N ALA A 134 -9.83 13.14 -7.61
CA ALA A 134 -9.79 12.17 -6.52
C ALA A 134 -10.74 12.53 -5.37
N ALA A 135 -11.13 11.54 -4.57
CA ALA A 135 -11.85 11.75 -3.33
C ALA A 135 -10.95 12.29 -2.20
N GLU A 136 -9.65 12.00 -2.29
CA GLU A 136 -8.61 12.39 -1.34
C GLU A 136 -7.33 12.79 -2.07
N LEU A 137 -6.58 13.77 -1.53
CA LEU A 137 -5.22 14.09 -1.96
C LEU A 137 -4.19 13.40 -1.05
N PRO A 138 -2.91 13.29 -1.49
CA PRO A 138 -1.84 12.77 -0.64
C PRO A 138 -1.75 13.50 0.70
N HIS A 139 -1.29 12.82 1.73
CA HIS A 139 -1.12 13.37 3.07
C HIS A 139 0.28 13.06 3.61
N ARG A 140 0.89 14.03 4.31
CA ARG A 140 2.18 13.90 4.97
C ARG A 140 1.97 13.55 6.43
N VAL A 141 2.15 12.28 6.75
CA VAL A 141 1.98 11.73 8.09
C VAL A 141 2.96 10.59 8.28
N SER A 142 3.60 10.54 9.45
CA SER A 142 4.49 9.41 9.76
C SER A 142 3.70 8.11 9.93
N GLN A 143 4.24 7.03 9.34
CA GLN A 143 3.71 5.67 9.45
C GLN A 143 3.44 5.26 10.90
N LYS A 144 4.27 5.71 11.86
CA LYS A 144 4.07 5.41 13.29
C LYS A 144 2.68 5.81 13.81
N PHE A 145 2.14 6.94 13.35
CA PHE A 145 0.79 7.40 13.71
C PHE A 145 -0.29 6.62 12.97
N VAL A 146 -0.06 6.34 11.69
CA VAL A 146 -0.98 5.55 10.86
C VAL A 146 -1.16 4.14 11.43
N GLU A 147 -0.06 3.47 11.82
CA GLU A 147 -0.13 2.14 12.46
C GLU A 147 -0.94 2.17 13.75
N GLN A 148 -0.78 3.20 14.58
CA GLN A 148 -1.56 3.34 15.80
C GLN A 148 -3.06 3.49 15.51
N ALA A 149 -3.44 4.27 14.50
CA ALA A 149 -4.83 4.41 14.07
C ALA A 149 -5.38 3.08 13.53
N LEU A 150 -4.66 2.43 12.60
CA LEU A 150 -5.04 1.13 12.04
C LEU A 150 -5.20 0.07 13.13
N ARG A 151 -4.30 0.05 14.13
CA ARG A 151 -4.39 -0.87 15.28
C ARG A 151 -5.65 -0.62 16.11
N ARG A 152 -5.96 0.64 16.46
CA ARG A 152 -7.17 0.98 17.22
C ARG A 152 -8.42 0.51 16.49
N HIS A 153 -8.51 0.78 15.18
CA HIS A 153 -9.64 0.34 14.36
C HIS A 153 -9.70 -1.18 14.24
N ALA A 154 -8.58 -1.87 14.05
CA ALA A 154 -8.55 -3.34 13.99
C ALA A 154 -9.02 -3.96 15.31
N GLN A 155 -8.55 -3.45 16.45
CA GLN A 155 -8.95 -3.93 17.79
C GLN A 155 -10.41 -3.60 18.15
N ALA A 156 -11.06 -2.68 17.45
CA ALA A 156 -12.48 -2.38 17.65
C ALA A 156 -13.42 -3.43 16.99
N TRP A 157 -12.90 -4.25 16.06
CA TRP A 157 -13.68 -5.32 15.46
C TRP A 157 -13.71 -6.57 16.36
N PRO A 158 -14.89 -7.06 16.79
CA PRO A 158 -14.97 -8.26 17.66
C PRO A 158 -14.37 -9.52 17.05
N SER A 159 -14.29 -9.58 15.71
CA SER A 159 -13.74 -10.71 14.96
C SER A 159 -12.21 -10.65 14.78
N ALA A 160 -11.54 -9.56 15.19
CA ALA A 160 -10.10 -9.38 15.04
C ALA A 160 -9.36 -9.45 16.39
N ASP A 161 -8.52 -10.46 16.58
CA ASP A 161 -7.62 -10.58 17.73
C ASP A 161 -6.22 -10.10 17.32
N VAL A 162 -5.75 -9.00 17.91
CA VAL A 162 -4.47 -8.34 17.55
C VAL A 162 -3.49 -8.45 18.70
N ARG A 163 -2.47 -9.29 18.53
CA ARG A 163 -1.46 -9.61 19.55
C ARG A 163 -0.07 -9.15 19.15
N TYR A 164 0.43 -8.10 19.77
CA TYR A 164 1.84 -7.74 19.77
C TYR A 164 2.61 -8.48 20.83
N GLY A 165 3.93 -8.62 20.63
CA GLY A 165 4.78 -9.43 21.50
C GLY A 165 4.59 -10.95 21.29
N TRP A 166 4.03 -11.35 20.15
CA TRP A 166 3.86 -12.74 19.75
C TRP A 166 4.47 -12.99 18.38
N ARG A 167 5.26 -14.04 18.23
CA ARG A 167 5.89 -14.41 16.95
C ARG A 167 5.33 -15.72 16.42
N LEU A 168 5.19 -15.79 15.11
CA LEU A 168 5.04 -17.04 14.37
C LEU A 168 6.39 -17.77 14.38
N GLU A 169 6.41 -19.05 14.76
CA GLU A 169 7.64 -19.88 14.78
C GLU A 169 7.71 -20.83 13.58
N ARG A 170 6.59 -21.46 13.26
CA ARG A 170 6.46 -22.40 12.14
C ARG A 170 5.00 -22.53 11.73
N PHE A 171 4.79 -23.06 10.53
CA PHE A 171 3.47 -23.42 10.03
C PHE A 171 3.57 -24.62 9.08
N SER A 172 2.43 -25.25 8.80
CA SER A 172 2.26 -26.29 7.78
C SER A 172 0.93 -26.07 7.07
N ASP A 173 0.92 -26.16 5.74
CA ASP A 173 -0.30 -26.18 4.93
C ASP A 173 -0.74 -27.62 4.78
N GLU A 174 -1.87 -27.98 5.40
CA GLU A 174 -2.44 -29.33 5.41
C GLU A 174 -3.42 -29.55 4.23
N GLY A 175 -3.43 -28.66 3.23
CA GLY A 175 -4.33 -28.69 2.09
C GLY A 175 -5.75 -28.19 2.37
N GLY A 176 -6.32 -28.52 3.51
CA GLY A 176 -7.64 -28.07 3.97
C GLY A 176 -7.59 -26.87 4.92
N SER A 177 -6.51 -26.74 5.65
CA SER A 177 -6.23 -25.72 6.67
C SER A 177 -4.73 -25.50 6.81
N VAL A 178 -4.36 -24.48 7.57
CA VAL A 178 -2.98 -24.21 7.99
C VAL A 178 -2.88 -24.46 9.48
N SER A 179 -1.93 -25.29 9.92
CA SER A 179 -1.51 -25.40 11.31
C SER A 179 -0.31 -24.49 11.55
N ALA A 180 -0.29 -23.78 12.67
CA ALA A 180 0.80 -22.87 12.99
C ALA A 180 1.09 -22.84 14.49
N THR A 181 2.35 -22.61 14.86
CA THR A 181 2.77 -22.41 16.23
C THR A 181 3.16 -20.96 16.45
N VAL A 182 2.54 -20.29 17.41
CA VAL A 182 2.87 -18.93 17.83
C VAL A 182 3.36 -18.93 19.28
N ARG A 183 4.26 -18.01 19.62
CA ARG A 183 4.86 -17.92 20.95
C ARG A 183 5.06 -16.47 21.40
N PRO A 184 4.88 -16.15 22.69
CA PRO A 184 5.28 -14.85 23.23
C PRO A 184 6.77 -14.57 22.96
N SER A 185 7.10 -13.36 22.51
CA SER A 185 8.48 -12.98 22.13
C SER A 185 9.44 -12.97 23.33
N GLU A 186 8.94 -12.65 24.53
CA GLU A 186 9.71 -12.62 25.78
C GLU A 186 9.84 -14.00 26.45
N GLY A 187 9.34 -15.05 25.79
CA GLY A 187 9.34 -16.41 26.32
C GLY A 187 7.98 -16.79 26.92
N GLY A 188 7.79 -18.10 27.10
CA GLY A 188 6.53 -18.66 27.58
C GLY A 188 6.05 -19.85 26.73
N PRO A 189 4.90 -20.44 27.05
CA PRO A 189 4.37 -21.57 26.31
C PRO A 189 3.95 -21.17 24.88
N ALA A 190 4.27 -22.03 23.94
CA ALA A 190 3.76 -21.91 22.58
C ALA A 190 2.26 -22.22 22.54
N GLN A 191 1.56 -21.63 21.59
CA GLN A 191 0.16 -21.91 21.29
C GLN A 191 0.03 -22.42 19.86
N GLU A 192 -0.74 -23.48 19.69
CA GLU A 192 -1.08 -23.98 18.37
C GLU A 192 -2.30 -23.24 17.81
N VAL A 193 -2.23 -22.90 16.52
CA VAL A 193 -3.26 -22.17 15.78
C VAL A 193 -3.69 -23.00 14.59
N ALA A 194 -5.00 -23.21 14.43
CA ALA A 194 -5.58 -23.74 13.21
C ALA A 194 -6.32 -22.63 12.47
N ALA A 195 -5.92 -22.36 11.22
CA ALA A 195 -6.50 -21.33 10.39
C ALA A 195 -6.87 -21.87 9.00
N LYS A 196 -7.86 -21.26 8.33
CA LYS A 196 -8.14 -21.59 6.92
C LYS A 196 -7.05 -21.07 5.98
N PHE A 197 -6.48 -19.90 6.33
CA PHE A 197 -5.43 -19.24 5.56
C PHE A 197 -4.40 -18.59 6.48
N LEU A 198 -3.13 -18.51 5.99
CA LEU A 198 -2.05 -17.76 6.62
C LEU A 198 -1.56 -16.66 5.67
N ILE A 199 -1.42 -15.44 6.20
CA ILE A 199 -0.89 -14.31 5.46
C ILE A 199 0.40 -13.81 6.13
N GLY A 200 1.52 -13.91 5.41
CA GLY A 200 2.82 -13.35 5.80
C GLY A 200 2.90 -11.88 5.40
N ALA A 201 2.70 -10.99 6.37
CA ALA A 201 2.96 -9.55 6.29
C ALA A 201 4.13 -9.17 7.22
N ASP A 202 5.07 -10.10 7.41
CA ASP A 202 6.13 -10.15 8.43
C ASP A 202 7.44 -9.48 7.97
N GLY A 203 7.36 -8.63 6.94
CA GLY A 203 8.40 -7.71 6.54
C GLY A 203 9.52 -8.34 5.69
N ALA A 204 10.57 -7.57 5.45
CA ALA A 204 11.66 -7.91 4.53
C ALA A 204 12.35 -9.26 4.82
N ARG A 205 12.42 -9.65 6.09
CA ARG A 205 13.02 -10.90 6.54
C ARG A 205 11.97 -12.00 6.75
N SER A 206 10.83 -11.91 6.08
CA SER A 206 9.67 -12.78 6.23
C SER A 206 10.02 -14.25 6.44
N LEU A 207 9.60 -14.77 7.61
CA LEU A 207 9.66 -16.19 7.92
C LEU A 207 8.74 -16.98 6.98
N VAL A 208 7.55 -16.43 6.71
CA VAL A 208 6.55 -17.08 5.87
C VAL A 208 7.10 -17.28 4.45
N ARG A 209 7.65 -16.23 3.82
CA ARG A 209 8.27 -16.35 2.49
C ARG A 209 9.37 -17.40 2.47
N GLN A 210 10.27 -17.36 3.48
CA GLN A 210 11.41 -18.26 3.56
C GLN A 210 10.98 -19.73 3.71
N GLN A 211 10.02 -20.02 4.59
CA GLN A 211 9.50 -21.38 4.79
C GLN A 211 8.75 -21.91 3.55
N LEU A 212 8.12 -21.03 2.77
CA LEU A 212 7.53 -21.41 1.48
C LEU A 212 8.57 -21.71 0.39
N GLY A 213 9.84 -21.34 0.61
CA GLY A 213 10.90 -21.43 -0.40
C GLY A 213 10.71 -20.45 -1.56
N ILE A 214 10.05 -19.29 -1.32
CA ILE A 214 9.81 -18.28 -2.35
C ILE A 214 11.03 -17.37 -2.44
N GLU A 215 11.65 -17.39 -3.62
CA GLU A 215 12.84 -16.59 -3.92
C GLU A 215 12.48 -15.15 -4.34
N TRP A 216 13.44 -14.26 -4.18
CA TRP A 216 13.37 -12.91 -4.69
C TRP A 216 13.71 -12.87 -6.19
N GLY A 217 12.96 -12.08 -6.95
CA GLY A 217 13.35 -11.56 -8.25
C GLY A 217 13.78 -10.10 -8.14
N GLY A 218 14.45 -9.56 -9.18
CA GLY A 218 14.89 -8.17 -9.19
C GLY A 218 16.36 -7.97 -8.80
N VAL A 219 16.69 -6.80 -8.27
CA VAL A 219 18.07 -6.36 -8.01
C VAL A 219 18.22 -5.90 -6.57
N SER A 220 19.31 -6.31 -5.91
CA SER A 220 19.71 -5.90 -4.57
C SER A 220 21.14 -5.34 -4.60
N GLY A 221 21.50 -4.55 -3.59
CA GLY A 221 22.86 -4.00 -3.48
C GLY A 221 23.19 -2.88 -4.47
N ILE A 222 22.16 -2.20 -5.00
CA ILE A 222 22.36 -1.07 -5.92
C ILE A 222 23.11 0.04 -5.18
N GLN A 223 24.24 0.46 -5.78
CA GLN A 223 25.08 1.53 -5.22
C GLN A 223 24.79 2.86 -5.93
N ARG A 224 24.67 3.93 -5.14
CA ARG A 224 24.51 5.32 -5.56
C ARG A 224 25.18 6.23 -4.53
N GLU A 225 25.48 7.45 -4.88
CA GLU A 225 25.94 8.45 -3.90
C GLU A 225 24.86 8.79 -2.86
N PHE A 226 23.57 8.58 -3.22
CA PHE A 226 22.43 8.78 -2.35
C PHE A 226 21.30 7.80 -2.71
N MET A 227 20.50 7.37 -1.73
CA MET A 227 19.43 6.36 -1.92
C MET A 227 19.94 5.04 -2.54
N GLY A 228 21.19 4.67 -2.24
CA GLY A 228 21.81 3.40 -2.58
C GLY A 228 22.80 3.00 -1.48
N GLY A 229 23.06 1.69 -1.35
CA GLY A 229 23.94 1.18 -0.29
C GLY A 229 23.36 1.35 1.13
N LYS A 230 24.25 1.39 2.11
CA LYS A 230 23.92 1.51 3.55
C LYS A 230 23.69 2.98 3.92
N MET A 231 22.61 3.26 4.62
CA MET A 231 22.22 4.57 5.12
C MET A 231 22.23 4.56 6.63
N PHE A 232 22.56 5.70 7.24
CA PHE A 232 22.45 5.93 8.68
C PHE A 232 21.19 6.75 8.98
N ALA A 233 20.40 6.29 9.93
CA ALA A 233 19.14 6.92 10.31
C ALA A 233 19.19 7.39 11.75
N ILE A 234 18.67 8.60 12.01
CA ILE A 234 18.50 9.17 13.34
C ILE A 234 17.05 9.66 13.46
N TYR A 235 16.33 9.18 14.47
CA TYR A 235 15.13 9.83 14.95
C TYR A 235 15.49 10.76 16.10
N LEU A 236 15.20 12.05 15.96
CA LEU A 236 15.73 13.08 16.86
C LEU A 236 14.70 14.16 17.17
N ARG A 237 14.94 14.90 18.27
CA ARG A 237 14.35 16.21 18.55
C ARG A 237 15.38 17.32 18.38
N ALA A 238 14.98 18.35 17.64
CA ALA A 238 15.77 19.54 17.37
C ALA A 238 14.85 20.78 17.30
N PRO A 239 14.28 21.25 18.44
CA PRO A 239 13.33 22.37 18.42
C PRO A 239 13.93 23.67 17.87
N GLN A 240 15.26 23.85 17.99
CA GLN A 240 15.98 25.03 17.50
C GLN A 240 16.38 24.92 16.02
N PHE A 241 16.08 23.82 15.34
CA PHE A 241 16.42 23.65 13.92
C PHE A 241 15.81 24.76 13.06
N VAL A 242 14.60 25.20 13.36
CA VAL A 242 13.92 26.26 12.61
C VAL A 242 14.62 27.63 12.75
N ASP A 243 15.36 27.86 13.82
CA ASP A 243 16.04 29.13 14.08
C ASP A 243 17.31 29.34 13.19
N VAL A 244 17.87 28.23 12.67
CA VAL A 244 19.02 28.29 11.76
C VAL A 244 18.61 28.31 10.29
N LEU A 245 17.34 28.06 9.97
CA LEU A 245 16.85 28.12 8.60
C LEU A 245 16.81 29.56 8.10
N ARG A 246 17.41 29.79 6.91
CA ARG A 246 17.36 31.06 6.18
C ARG A 246 16.20 31.14 5.20
N HIS A 247 15.44 30.06 5.08
CA HIS A 247 14.37 29.84 4.11
C HIS A 247 13.09 29.38 4.82
N PRO A 248 11.91 29.45 4.18
CA PRO A 248 10.68 28.94 4.77
C PRO A 248 10.78 27.48 5.20
N LYS A 249 9.99 27.10 6.23
CA LYS A 249 9.85 25.70 6.65
C LYS A 249 9.41 24.81 5.46
N ALA A 250 9.77 23.53 5.55
CA ALA A 250 9.32 22.49 4.63
C ALA A 250 8.92 21.25 5.43
N TRP A 251 8.30 20.30 4.78
CA TRP A 251 8.13 18.96 5.35
C TRP A 251 9.42 18.14 5.19
N MET A 252 10.03 18.17 4.00
CA MET A 252 11.26 17.43 3.72
C MET A 252 12.38 18.38 3.30
N TYR A 253 13.50 18.21 3.92
CA TYR A 253 14.75 18.93 3.68
C TYR A 253 15.80 17.98 3.13
N VAL A 254 16.40 18.28 2.00
CA VAL A 254 17.43 17.43 1.37
C VAL A 254 18.76 18.18 1.30
N ALA A 255 19.78 17.70 1.99
CA ALA A 255 21.13 18.22 1.93
C ALA A 255 21.90 17.62 0.75
N VAL A 256 22.45 18.51 -0.10
CA VAL A 256 23.16 18.18 -1.32
C VAL A 256 24.52 18.87 -1.29
N ASN A 257 25.47 18.30 -0.57
CA ASN A 257 26.87 18.76 -0.58
C ASN A 257 27.82 17.58 -0.78
N HIS A 258 29.08 17.89 -1.07
CA HIS A 258 30.08 16.87 -1.38
C HIS A 258 30.57 16.10 -0.15
N GLU A 259 30.32 16.63 1.05
CA GLU A 259 30.74 16.00 2.32
C GLU A 259 29.66 15.04 2.85
N ARG A 260 28.37 15.45 2.78
CA ARG A 260 27.28 14.63 3.34
C ARG A 260 25.99 14.79 2.55
N ARG A 261 25.52 13.70 1.96
CA ARG A 261 24.20 13.61 1.35
C ARG A 261 23.21 13.11 2.41
N ALA A 262 22.16 13.88 2.64
CA ALA A 262 21.17 13.53 3.67
C ALA A 262 19.77 14.03 3.29
N PHE A 263 18.75 13.44 3.89
CA PHE A 263 17.42 14.03 3.94
C PHE A 263 16.87 14.00 5.36
N MET A 264 15.96 14.90 5.65
CA MET A 264 15.30 15.00 6.94
C MET A 264 13.81 15.33 6.72
N ALA A 265 12.93 14.54 7.30
CA ALA A 265 11.49 14.77 7.26
C ALA A 265 10.98 15.21 8.64
N SER A 266 10.16 16.25 8.68
CA SER A 266 9.44 16.65 9.90
C SER A 266 8.38 15.61 10.25
N VAL A 267 8.34 15.18 11.51
CA VAL A 267 7.43 14.14 12.01
C VAL A 267 6.18 14.75 12.66
N ASP A 268 6.38 15.77 13.52
CA ASP A 268 5.34 16.45 14.29
C ASP A 268 5.09 17.90 13.86
N GLY A 269 5.93 18.42 12.95
CA GLY A 269 5.90 19.82 12.49
C GLY A 269 6.45 20.83 13.50
N VAL A 270 6.96 20.39 14.64
CA VAL A 270 7.43 21.23 15.74
C VAL A 270 8.91 20.98 16.07
N SER A 271 9.23 19.74 16.42
CA SER A 271 10.54 19.42 17.01
C SER A 271 11.11 18.06 16.60
N GLU A 272 10.27 17.11 16.19
CA GLU A 272 10.68 15.76 15.88
C GLU A 272 10.98 15.58 14.39
N TYR A 273 12.11 14.96 14.10
CA TYR A 273 12.59 14.76 12.73
C TYR A 273 13.13 13.35 12.53
N ALA A 274 12.84 12.79 11.33
CA ALA A 274 13.47 11.60 10.79
C ALA A 274 14.61 12.02 9.87
N PHE A 275 15.85 11.87 10.32
CA PHE A 275 17.05 12.22 9.56
C PHE A 275 17.73 10.97 9.02
N HIS A 276 18.17 11.03 7.76
CA HIS A 276 18.85 9.93 7.09
C HIS A 276 20.02 10.45 6.28
N ALA A 277 21.21 9.87 6.46
CA ALA A 277 22.42 10.22 5.75
C ALA A 277 23.02 9.03 4.99
N ALA A 278 23.55 9.30 3.80
CA ALA A 278 24.37 8.33 3.10
C ALA A 278 25.71 8.14 3.82
N LEU A 279 26.21 6.91 3.91
CA LEU A 279 27.55 6.63 4.38
C LEU A 279 28.56 6.94 3.27
N ARG A 280 29.68 7.57 3.63
CA ARG A 280 30.81 7.80 2.72
C ARG A 280 31.54 6.48 2.44
N PRO A 281 32.27 6.37 1.33
CA PRO A 281 33.14 5.23 1.10
C PRO A 281 34.09 5.02 2.28
N GLY A 282 34.13 3.80 2.82
CA GLY A 282 34.96 3.44 3.97
C GLY A 282 34.36 3.75 5.36
N GLU A 283 33.20 4.40 5.46
CA GLU A 283 32.47 4.52 6.72
C GLU A 283 31.71 3.23 7.02
N ASP A 284 31.80 2.76 8.27
CA ASP A 284 30.94 1.72 8.82
C ASP A 284 30.26 2.24 10.10
N ALA A 285 28.94 2.35 10.04
CA ALA A 285 28.13 2.91 11.12
C ALA A 285 27.66 1.88 12.15
N ASP A 286 28.07 0.62 12.06
CA ASP A 286 27.60 -0.43 12.99
C ASP A 286 28.15 -0.26 14.43
N GLY A 287 29.11 0.59 14.65
CA GLY A 287 29.62 0.93 15.97
C GLY A 287 29.48 2.41 16.34
N TRP A 288 28.72 3.17 15.57
CA TRP A 288 28.59 4.60 15.79
C TRP A 288 27.87 4.93 17.11
N THR A 289 28.37 5.97 17.76
CA THR A 289 27.87 6.53 19.02
C THR A 289 26.94 7.73 18.73
N GLU A 290 26.34 8.27 19.80
CA GLU A 290 25.63 9.55 19.71
C GLU A 290 26.52 10.71 19.24
N ALA A 291 27.81 10.69 19.57
CA ALA A 291 28.76 11.72 19.12
C ALA A 291 28.92 11.67 17.59
N ASP A 292 28.98 10.47 17.00
CA ASP A 292 29.02 10.30 15.55
C ASP A 292 27.71 10.76 14.90
N ALA A 293 26.57 10.43 15.50
CA ALA A 293 25.28 10.88 15.04
C ALA A 293 25.16 12.41 15.03
N ARG A 294 25.63 13.09 16.08
CA ARG A 294 25.68 14.56 16.16
C ARG A 294 26.59 15.15 15.08
N ARG A 295 27.76 14.57 14.88
CA ARG A 295 28.71 14.98 13.83
C ARG A 295 28.08 14.88 12.44
N VAL A 296 27.48 13.76 12.10
CA VAL A 296 26.82 13.53 10.79
C VAL A 296 25.66 14.49 10.58
N PHE A 297 24.89 14.76 11.63
CA PHE A 297 23.81 15.74 11.58
C PHE A 297 24.35 17.16 11.33
N SER A 298 25.38 17.61 12.09
CA SER A 298 26.00 18.92 11.91
C SER A 298 26.63 19.10 10.53
N GLU A 299 27.24 18.05 9.96
CA GLU A 299 27.76 18.04 8.57
C GLU A 299 26.66 18.33 7.54
N ALA A 300 25.48 17.75 7.72
CA ALA A 300 24.35 17.97 6.81
C ALA A 300 23.64 19.30 7.05
N VAL A 301 23.53 19.75 8.30
CA VAL A 301 22.89 21.02 8.66
C VAL A 301 23.79 22.21 8.31
N GLY A 302 25.09 22.11 8.54
CA GLY A 302 26.05 23.20 8.40
C GLY A 302 26.07 24.14 9.60
N ALA A 303 25.56 23.67 10.74
CA ALA A 303 25.58 24.39 12.04
C ALA A 303 25.53 23.37 13.18
N ASP A 304 26.12 23.73 14.30
CA ASP A 304 26.01 22.98 15.53
C ASP A 304 24.72 23.35 16.26
N LEU A 305 23.89 22.33 16.49
CA LEU A 305 22.61 22.45 17.18
C LEU A 305 22.50 21.40 18.29
N PRO A 306 21.93 21.77 19.45
CA PRO A 306 21.57 20.77 20.46
C PRO A 306 20.45 19.86 19.90
N ILE A 307 20.69 18.56 19.92
CA ILE A 307 19.70 17.56 19.55
C ILE A 307 19.58 16.50 20.63
N GLU A 308 18.36 16.00 20.82
CA GLU A 308 18.07 14.79 21.58
C GLU A 308 17.93 13.63 20.59
N ILE A 309 18.73 12.59 20.74
CA ILE A 309 18.66 11.40 19.90
C ILE A 309 17.67 10.42 20.54
N LEU A 310 16.56 10.17 19.86
CA LEU A 310 15.51 9.25 20.31
C LEU A 310 15.81 7.81 19.91
N SER A 311 16.39 7.64 18.73
CA SER A 311 16.96 6.36 18.26
C SER A 311 17.89 6.59 17.08
N MET A 312 18.77 5.63 16.83
CA MET A 312 19.65 5.61 15.66
C MET A 312 19.89 4.18 15.18
N GLY A 313 20.29 4.04 13.91
CA GLY A 313 20.61 2.74 13.33
C GLY A 313 20.90 2.82 11.84
N THR A 314 21.16 1.69 11.23
CA THR A 314 21.45 1.57 9.81
C THR A 314 20.34 0.83 9.06
N TRP A 315 20.21 1.10 7.78
CA TRP A 315 19.32 0.40 6.88
C TRP A 315 19.88 0.40 5.45
N LEU A 316 19.37 -0.50 4.60
CA LEU A 316 19.85 -0.67 3.24
C LEU A 316 18.84 -0.09 2.23
N ALA A 317 19.27 0.92 1.46
CA ALA A 317 18.43 1.61 0.49
C ALA A 317 18.41 0.94 -0.91
N GLY A 318 19.39 0.12 -1.24
CA GLY A 318 19.62 -0.39 -2.60
C GLY A 318 18.81 -1.64 -2.97
N HIS A 319 17.53 -1.74 -2.57
CA HIS A 319 16.66 -2.85 -2.96
C HIS A 319 15.64 -2.45 -4.03
N ALA A 320 15.45 -3.32 -5.01
CA ALA A 320 14.35 -3.31 -5.97
C ALA A 320 13.97 -4.78 -6.21
N LEU A 321 13.27 -5.38 -5.25
CA LEU A 321 12.99 -6.81 -5.21
C LEU A 321 11.49 -7.07 -5.21
N VAL A 322 11.08 -8.09 -5.96
CA VAL A 322 9.72 -8.64 -5.96
C VAL A 322 9.81 -10.15 -5.83
N ALA A 323 9.02 -10.74 -4.93
CA ALA A 323 8.98 -12.19 -4.77
C ALA A 323 8.46 -12.86 -6.05
N GLN A 324 9.03 -14.02 -6.41
CA GLN A 324 8.65 -14.74 -7.63
C GLN A 324 7.22 -15.27 -7.59
N ARG A 325 6.69 -15.52 -6.39
CA ARG A 325 5.32 -15.93 -6.13
C ARG A 325 4.78 -15.15 -4.93
N PHE A 326 3.46 -14.89 -4.92
CA PHE A 326 2.79 -14.23 -3.81
C PHE A 326 1.92 -15.20 -3.00
N GLN A 327 1.78 -16.43 -3.48
CA GLN A 327 1.01 -17.48 -2.80
C GLN A 327 1.57 -18.88 -3.07
N LYS A 328 1.31 -19.79 -2.12
CA LYS A 328 1.48 -21.24 -2.28
C LYS A 328 0.44 -21.94 -1.41
N GLY A 329 -0.50 -22.65 -2.05
CA GLY A 329 -1.60 -23.29 -1.35
C GLY A 329 -2.48 -22.27 -0.60
N ARG A 330 -2.61 -22.44 0.70
CA ARG A 330 -3.41 -21.58 1.59
C ARG A 330 -2.60 -20.48 2.28
N VAL A 331 -1.36 -20.28 1.84
CA VAL A 331 -0.43 -19.31 2.43
C VAL A 331 -0.08 -18.23 1.41
N PHE A 332 -0.22 -16.97 1.82
CA PHE A 332 0.00 -15.77 1.01
C PHE A 332 1.07 -14.90 1.64
N ILE A 333 1.75 -14.10 0.83
CA ILE A 333 2.65 -13.04 1.31
C ILE A 333 2.21 -11.69 0.76
N ALA A 334 2.41 -10.62 1.55
CA ALA A 334 1.99 -9.28 1.22
C ALA A 334 2.95 -8.22 1.80
N GLY A 335 2.94 -7.02 1.25
CA GLY A 335 3.80 -5.92 1.68
C GLY A 335 5.29 -6.27 1.55
N ASP A 336 6.10 -5.86 2.53
CA ASP A 336 7.56 -6.08 2.49
C ASP A 336 7.98 -7.55 2.49
N ALA A 337 7.07 -8.48 2.81
CA ALA A 337 7.31 -9.91 2.61
C ALA A 337 7.27 -10.30 1.12
N ALA A 338 6.57 -9.54 0.28
CA ALA A 338 6.38 -9.78 -1.14
C ALA A 338 7.19 -8.85 -2.05
N HIS A 339 7.51 -7.62 -1.61
CA HIS A 339 8.25 -6.64 -2.43
C HIS A 339 9.02 -5.63 -1.58
N LEU A 340 10.26 -5.33 -1.97
CA LEU A 340 11.13 -4.36 -1.32
C LEU A 340 11.50 -3.24 -2.27
N PHE A 341 11.21 -2.01 -1.86
CA PHE A 341 11.41 -0.81 -2.65
C PHE A 341 12.67 -0.06 -2.24
N THR A 342 13.31 0.61 -3.21
CA THR A 342 14.08 1.80 -2.88
C THR A 342 13.11 2.85 -2.31
N PRO A 343 13.45 3.56 -1.21
CA PRO A 343 12.47 4.36 -0.43
C PRO A 343 12.17 5.73 -1.06
N THR A 344 12.05 5.81 -2.37
CA THR A 344 11.70 7.02 -3.13
C THR A 344 10.25 6.98 -3.58
N GLY A 345 9.62 8.15 -3.75
CA GLY A 345 8.20 8.28 -4.10
C GLY A 345 7.22 7.84 -3.01
N GLY A 346 7.69 7.26 -1.89
CA GLY A 346 6.85 6.75 -0.81
C GLY A 346 5.98 5.56 -1.24
N LEU A 347 6.47 4.67 -2.13
CA LEU A 347 5.64 3.66 -2.79
C LEU A 347 5.46 2.37 -1.96
N GLY A 348 6.46 1.95 -1.15
CA GLY A 348 6.46 0.65 -0.46
C GLY A 348 5.24 0.47 0.45
N TYR A 349 5.09 1.34 1.42
CA TYR A 349 3.96 1.35 2.36
C TYR A 349 2.59 1.40 1.63
N ASN A 350 2.46 2.28 0.63
CA ASN A 350 1.21 2.47 -0.09
C ASN A 350 0.84 1.21 -0.93
N THR A 351 1.83 0.58 -1.57
CA THR A 351 1.62 -0.68 -2.30
C THR A 351 1.22 -1.81 -1.33
N ALA A 352 1.81 -1.86 -0.14
CA ALA A 352 1.48 -2.84 0.90
C ALA A 352 0.03 -2.70 1.41
N VAL A 353 -0.48 -1.48 1.56
CA VAL A 353 -1.89 -1.23 1.91
C VAL A 353 -2.81 -1.75 0.81
N GLU A 354 -2.49 -1.51 -0.45
CA GLU A 354 -3.30 -2.01 -1.57
C GLU A 354 -3.28 -3.54 -1.68
N ASP A 355 -2.19 -4.22 -1.32
CA ASP A 355 -2.16 -5.69 -1.25
C ASP A 355 -3.21 -6.20 -0.26
N ALA A 356 -3.26 -5.60 0.93
CA ALA A 356 -4.22 -5.95 1.98
C ALA A 356 -5.67 -5.71 1.54
N VAL A 357 -5.93 -4.58 0.87
CA VAL A 357 -7.24 -4.24 0.33
C VAL A 357 -7.69 -5.25 -0.74
N ASN A 358 -6.79 -5.61 -1.65
CA ASN A 358 -7.06 -6.56 -2.73
C ASN A 358 -7.32 -7.98 -2.19
N LEU A 359 -6.50 -8.44 -1.22
CA LEU A 359 -6.61 -9.79 -0.67
C LEU A 359 -7.79 -9.93 0.30
N GLY A 360 -8.09 -8.88 1.08
CA GLY A 360 -9.05 -8.94 2.19
C GLY A 360 -10.47 -9.31 1.75
N TRP A 361 -11.02 -8.69 0.70
CA TRP A 361 -12.34 -9.00 0.21
C TRP A 361 -12.41 -10.37 -0.47
N LYS A 362 -11.35 -10.81 -1.15
CA LYS A 362 -11.27 -12.12 -1.79
C LYS A 362 -11.28 -13.24 -0.76
N LEU A 363 -10.48 -13.11 0.30
CA LEU A 363 -10.51 -14.05 1.43
C LEU A 363 -11.90 -14.12 2.06
N ALA A 364 -12.53 -12.98 2.32
CA ALA A 364 -13.85 -12.92 2.90
C ALA A 364 -14.91 -13.61 2.03
N SER A 365 -14.90 -13.37 0.71
CA SER A 365 -15.82 -14.00 -0.24
C SER A 365 -15.67 -15.52 -0.25
N VAL A 366 -14.44 -16.03 -0.24
CA VAL A 366 -14.16 -17.48 -0.22
C VAL A 366 -14.53 -18.10 1.13
N ILE A 367 -14.21 -17.45 2.25
CA ILE A 367 -14.52 -17.96 3.59
C ILE A 367 -16.02 -18.04 3.83
N ARG A 368 -16.80 -17.10 3.28
CA ARG A 368 -18.27 -17.08 3.32
C ARG A 368 -18.92 -18.03 2.33
N GLY A 369 -18.15 -18.67 1.44
CA GLY A 369 -18.67 -19.55 0.38
C GLY A 369 -19.36 -18.82 -0.78
N GLN A 370 -19.14 -17.52 -0.91
CA GLN A 370 -19.66 -16.67 -2.01
C GLN A 370 -18.82 -16.77 -3.29
N ALA A 371 -17.62 -17.32 -3.18
CA ALA A 371 -16.72 -17.56 -4.31
C ALA A 371 -15.88 -18.82 -4.08
N PRO A 372 -15.45 -19.52 -5.15
CA PRO A 372 -14.56 -20.67 -5.05
C PRO A 372 -13.12 -20.23 -4.69
N LEU A 373 -12.29 -21.19 -4.25
CA LEU A 373 -10.86 -20.94 -3.96
C LEU A 373 -10.11 -20.30 -5.13
N ALA A 374 -10.50 -20.61 -6.37
CA ALA A 374 -9.91 -20.07 -7.59
C ALA A 374 -9.94 -18.52 -7.65
N LEU A 375 -10.86 -17.86 -6.92
CA LEU A 375 -10.83 -16.40 -6.79
C LEU A 375 -9.50 -15.89 -6.25
N LEU A 376 -8.88 -16.64 -5.34
CA LEU A 376 -7.63 -16.23 -4.69
C LEU A 376 -6.42 -16.23 -5.64
N ASP A 377 -6.46 -17.01 -6.72
CA ASP A 377 -5.38 -17.00 -7.74
C ASP A 377 -5.24 -15.65 -8.42
N SER A 378 -6.31 -14.85 -8.44
CA SER A 378 -6.29 -13.48 -8.95
C SER A 378 -5.44 -12.53 -8.11
N TYR A 379 -5.11 -12.85 -6.85
CA TYR A 379 -4.27 -12.00 -6.01
C TYR A 379 -2.86 -11.82 -6.58
N GLU A 380 -2.16 -12.92 -6.84
CA GLU A 380 -0.83 -12.89 -7.46
C GLU A 380 -0.87 -12.28 -8.86
N ALA A 381 -1.88 -12.66 -9.67
CA ALA A 381 -2.04 -12.16 -11.04
C ALA A 381 -2.24 -10.63 -11.11
N GLU A 382 -2.84 -10.04 -10.08
CA GLU A 382 -3.09 -8.60 -9.99
C GLU A 382 -1.96 -7.84 -9.27
N ARG A 383 -1.47 -8.34 -8.14
CA ARG A 383 -0.58 -7.56 -7.27
C ARG A 383 0.89 -7.65 -7.63
N ARG A 384 1.36 -8.81 -8.13
CA ARG A 384 2.76 -8.96 -8.50
C ARG A 384 3.18 -8.05 -9.67
N PRO A 385 2.42 -7.92 -10.79
CA PRO A 385 2.77 -6.98 -11.85
C PRO A 385 2.82 -5.52 -11.39
N LEU A 386 1.92 -5.12 -10.46
CA LEU A 386 1.95 -3.77 -9.89
C LEU A 386 3.14 -3.56 -8.95
N ALA A 387 3.54 -4.57 -8.18
CA ALA A 387 4.77 -4.50 -7.39
C ALA A 387 6.00 -4.31 -8.30
N GLU A 388 6.11 -5.05 -9.41
CA GLU A 388 7.18 -4.91 -10.41
C GLU A 388 7.18 -3.50 -11.03
N ARG A 389 6.00 -3.00 -11.46
CA ARG A 389 5.81 -1.65 -12.00
C ARG A 389 6.27 -0.57 -11.01
N ASN A 390 5.74 -0.61 -9.79
CA ASN A 390 6.00 0.41 -8.77
C ASN A 390 7.47 0.37 -8.31
N THR A 391 8.07 -0.83 -8.18
CA THR A 391 9.49 -1.00 -7.88
C THR A 391 10.37 -0.40 -8.98
N GLY A 392 9.96 -0.54 -10.26
CA GLY A 392 10.62 0.09 -11.39
C GLY A 392 10.59 1.62 -11.33
N TYR A 393 9.46 2.21 -10.95
CA TYR A 393 9.35 3.66 -10.76
C TYR A 393 10.19 4.16 -9.58
N ALA A 394 10.12 3.49 -8.42
CA ALA A 394 10.94 3.84 -7.26
C ALA A 394 12.44 3.84 -7.61
N ARG A 395 12.90 2.83 -8.36
CA ARG A 395 14.28 2.77 -8.85
C ARG A 395 14.64 3.97 -9.74
N LYS A 396 13.78 4.35 -10.69
CA LYS A 396 13.96 5.53 -11.54
C LYS A 396 14.11 6.83 -10.74
N PHE A 397 13.28 7.01 -9.72
CA PHE A 397 13.34 8.19 -8.85
C PHE A 397 14.65 8.21 -8.05
N ALA A 398 15.07 7.06 -7.52
CA ALA A 398 16.33 6.94 -6.81
C ALA A 398 17.55 7.18 -7.70
N ASP A 399 17.53 6.71 -8.96
CA ASP A 399 18.59 7.01 -9.93
C ASP A 399 18.68 8.52 -10.21
N SER A 400 17.54 9.22 -10.34
CA SER A 400 17.52 10.65 -10.58
C SER A 400 18.17 11.47 -9.44
N VAL A 401 17.87 11.15 -8.19
CA VAL A 401 18.45 11.87 -7.03
C VAL A 401 19.83 11.36 -6.65
N GLY A 402 20.04 10.05 -6.81
CA GLY A 402 21.23 9.37 -6.27
C GLY A 402 22.45 9.40 -7.17
N LEU A 403 22.27 9.64 -8.48
CA LEU A 403 23.38 9.76 -9.43
C LEU A 403 23.89 11.21 -9.62
N PHE A 404 23.25 12.19 -8.98
CA PHE A 404 23.74 13.57 -9.00
C PHE A 404 25.00 13.70 -8.14
N ALA A 405 26.13 14.03 -8.75
CA ALA A 405 27.39 14.26 -8.07
C ALA A 405 27.48 15.70 -7.55
N ALA A 406 27.48 15.89 -6.24
CA ALA A 406 27.63 17.20 -5.62
C ALA A 406 29.11 17.63 -5.65
N LYS A 407 29.38 18.85 -6.14
CA LYS A 407 30.70 19.41 -6.22
C LYS A 407 30.98 20.38 -5.05
N PRO A 408 32.25 20.53 -4.61
CA PRO A 408 32.63 21.51 -3.56
C PRO A 408 32.19 22.93 -3.88
N GLU A 409 32.21 23.32 -5.16
CA GLU A 409 31.86 24.65 -5.65
C GLU A 409 30.42 25.07 -5.33
N LEU A 410 29.52 24.12 -5.06
CA LEU A 410 28.14 24.43 -4.63
C LEU A 410 28.10 25.33 -3.38
N GLU A 411 29.12 25.26 -2.53
CA GLU A 411 29.20 26.02 -1.27
C GLU A 411 30.04 27.29 -1.39
N GLU A 412 30.69 27.54 -2.54
CA GLU A 412 31.52 28.75 -2.73
C GLU A 412 30.67 30.00 -2.91
N THR A 413 31.15 31.10 -2.27
CA THR A 413 30.63 32.45 -2.53
C THR A 413 31.42 33.05 -3.71
N SER A 414 31.12 32.58 -4.93
CA SER A 414 31.81 32.96 -6.16
C SER A 414 30.84 32.84 -7.36
N PRO A 415 31.13 33.51 -8.50
CA PRO A 415 30.36 33.33 -9.73
C PRO A 415 30.31 31.85 -10.21
N ARG A 416 31.34 31.07 -9.93
CA ARG A 416 31.40 29.65 -10.20
C ARG A 416 30.41 28.87 -9.30
N GLY A 417 30.39 29.20 -7.99
CA GLY A 417 29.45 28.62 -7.05
C GLY A 417 28.00 28.94 -7.43
N ASP A 418 27.72 30.17 -7.86
CA ASP A 418 26.39 30.58 -8.35
C ASP A 418 25.96 29.77 -9.58
N ALA A 419 26.89 29.55 -10.52
CA ALA A 419 26.61 28.75 -11.71
C ALA A 419 26.32 27.29 -11.36
N GLU A 420 27.09 26.65 -10.48
CA GLU A 420 26.87 25.26 -10.05
C GLU A 420 25.54 25.11 -9.26
N ARG A 421 25.22 26.07 -8.36
CA ARG A 421 23.91 26.07 -7.67
C ARG A 421 22.74 26.19 -8.64
N LYS A 422 22.87 27.02 -9.69
CA LYS A 422 21.83 27.13 -10.72
C LYS A 422 21.62 25.81 -11.47
N LEU A 423 22.70 25.12 -11.85
CA LEU A 423 22.61 23.80 -12.51
C LEU A 423 22.00 22.75 -11.58
N ALA A 424 22.43 22.70 -10.32
CA ALA A 424 21.86 21.82 -9.31
C ALA A 424 20.37 22.11 -9.09
N GLY A 425 19.99 23.39 -9.03
CA GLY A 425 18.60 23.82 -8.89
C GLY A 425 17.70 23.33 -10.01
N LEU A 426 18.14 23.45 -11.28
CA LEU A 426 17.42 22.92 -12.43
C LEU A 426 17.24 21.39 -12.36
N HIS A 427 18.29 20.67 -11.95
CA HIS A 427 18.23 19.22 -11.78
C HIS A 427 17.23 18.83 -10.70
N PHE A 428 17.28 19.44 -9.52
CA PHE A 428 16.43 19.09 -8.39
C PHE A 428 14.99 19.57 -8.54
N ASP A 429 14.71 20.65 -9.26
CA ASP A 429 13.33 21.01 -9.64
C ASP A 429 12.72 19.94 -10.55
N ALA A 430 13.48 19.51 -11.56
CA ALA A 430 13.02 18.42 -12.45
C ALA A 430 12.82 17.09 -11.71
N HIS A 431 13.78 16.74 -10.83
CA HIS A 431 13.70 15.54 -9.99
C HIS A 431 12.50 15.59 -9.04
N ALA A 432 12.28 16.71 -8.35
CA ALA A 432 11.16 16.85 -7.42
C ALA A 432 9.80 16.68 -8.11
N ARG A 433 9.64 17.22 -9.32
CA ARG A 433 8.43 17.01 -10.12
C ARG A 433 8.28 15.55 -10.54
N LEU A 434 9.38 14.88 -10.90
CA LEU A 434 9.38 13.48 -11.27
C LEU A 434 8.95 12.56 -10.13
N GLU A 435 9.42 12.81 -8.89
CA GLU A 435 9.21 11.94 -7.73
C GLU A 435 7.94 12.25 -6.93
N PHE A 436 7.54 13.54 -6.83
CA PHE A 436 6.46 13.95 -5.92
C PHE A 436 5.17 14.35 -6.62
N ASN A 437 5.15 14.53 -7.95
CA ASN A 437 3.95 14.72 -8.73
C ASN A 437 3.67 13.45 -9.56
N ILE A 438 3.18 12.40 -8.91
CA ILE A 438 3.06 11.04 -9.46
C ILE A 438 1.62 10.52 -9.51
N PRO A 439 0.65 11.25 -10.10
CA PRO A 439 -0.73 10.77 -10.19
C PRO A 439 -0.85 9.47 -10.97
N GLY A 440 0.00 9.26 -12.00
CA GLY A 440 0.00 8.04 -12.77
C GLY A 440 0.45 6.82 -11.98
N VAL A 441 1.44 6.95 -11.07
CA VAL A 441 1.79 5.85 -10.16
C VAL A 441 0.66 5.62 -9.16
N THR A 442 0.11 6.70 -8.59
CA THR A 442 -0.91 6.67 -7.53
C THR A 442 -2.22 6.06 -8.00
N PHE A 443 -2.70 6.39 -9.20
CA PHE A 443 -4.03 6.01 -9.69
C PHE A 443 -4.01 5.10 -10.92
N GLY A 444 -2.89 5.05 -11.64
CA GLY A 444 -2.78 4.36 -12.93
C GLY A 444 -2.46 2.87 -12.84
N GLY A 445 -2.44 2.29 -11.63
CA GLY A 445 -2.32 0.85 -11.46
C GLY A 445 -3.54 0.12 -12.05
N ARG A 446 -3.31 -0.96 -12.83
CA ARG A 446 -4.37 -1.68 -13.55
C ARG A 446 -4.20 -3.19 -13.44
N TYR A 447 -5.32 -3.89 -13.55
CA TYR A 447 -5.44 -5.36 -13.48
C TYR A 447 -5.89 -5.95 -14.82
N ASP A 448 -5.37 -5.44 -15.94
CA ASP A 448 -5.83 -5.79 -17.29
C ASP A 448 -5.70 -7.29 -17.62
N ALA A 449 -4.68 -7.96 -17.07
CA ALA A 449 -4.48 -9.41 -17.24
C ALA A 449 -5.20 -10.26 -16.18
N SER A 450 -6.02 -9.68 -15.32
CA SER A 450 -6.71 -10.40 -14.26
C SER A 450 -7.78 -11.35 -14.81
N PRO A 451 -7.85 -12.60 -14.29
CA PRO A 451 -8.89 -13.55 -14.70
C PRO A 451 -10.31 -13.11 -14.30
N ILE A 452 -10.44 -12.18 -13.33
CA ILE A 452 -11.71 -11.68 -12.80
C ILE A 452 -12.05 -10.25 -13.29
N ILE A 453 -11.45 -9.82 -14.37
CA ILE A 453 -11.82 -8.59 -15.08
C ILE A 453 -12.45 -8.96 -16.41
N VAL A 454 -13.55 -8.31 -16.76
CA VAL A 454 -14.23 -8.45 -18.05
C VAL A 454 -13.87 -7.23 -18.90
N GLY A 455 -12.84 -7.36 -19.72
CA GLY A 455 -12.37 -6.28 -20.60
C GLY A 455 -13.38 -5.94 -21.70
N ASP A 456 -13.39 -4.68 -22.12
CA ASP A 456 -14.25 -4.13 -23.17
C ASP A 456 -13.50 -3.88 -24.50
N GLY A 457 -12.21 -4.19 -24.57
CA GLY A 457 -11.36 -3.95 -25.74
C GLY A 457 -10.98 -2.50 -25.97
N ALA A 458 -11.26 -1.61 -25.03
CA ALA A 458 -10.92 -0.18 -25.16
C ALA A 458 -9.39 0.02 -25.19
N VAL A 459 -8.96 1.04 -25.92
CA VAL A 459 -7.56 1.49 -25.93
C VAL A 459 -7.23 2.14 -24.58
N LEU A 460 -6.25 1.58 -23.89
CA LEU A 460 -5.85 2.06 -22.58
C LEU A 460 -4.94 3.29 -22.66
N PRO A 461 -5.03 4.23 -21.72
CA PRO A 461 -4.08 5.32 -21.60
C PRO A 461 -2.65 4.78 -21.37
N PRO A 462 -1.62 5.50 -21.86
CA PRO A 462 -0.24 5.09 -21.63
C PRO A 462 0.11 5.16 -20.15
N ASP A 463 0.88 4.19 -19.67
CA ASP A 463 1.40 4.18 -18.30
C ASP A 463 2.55 5.19 -18.14
N GLN A 464 2.28 6.31 -17.46
CA GLN A 464 3.21 7.41 -17.21
C GLN A 464 3.19 7.79 -15.73
N PRO A 465 4.35 7.98 -15.07
CA PRO A 465 4.35 8.24 -13.63
C PRO A 465 3.69 9.58 -13.26
N ASN A 466 3.89 10.61 -14.09
CA ASN A 466 3.51 11.99 -13.80
C ASN A 466 2.19 12.45 -14.47
N ALA A 467 1.51 11.53 -15.14
CA ALA A 467 0.21 11.80 -15.76
C ALA A 467 -0.74 10.62 -15.53
N TYR A 468 -1.99 10.94 -15.20
CA TYR A 468 -3.09 9.97 -15.08
C TYR A 468 -4.27 10.46 -15.91
N THR A 469 -4.79 9.60 -16.74
CA THR A 469 -6.03 9.84 -17.49
C THR A 469 -7.14 9.04 -16.84
N PRO A 470 -8.12 9.69 -16.16
CA PRO A 470 -9.28 8.99 -15.62
C PRO A 470 -10.04 8.26 -16.73
N THR A 471 -10.32 6.98 -16.53
CA THR A 471 -11.13 6.14 -17.43
C THR A 471 -11.83 5.07 -16.63
N ALA A 472 -13.05 4.71 -17.02
CA ALA A 472 -13.78 3.58 -16.45
C ALA A 472 -13.49 2.27 -17.20
N SER A 473 -12.43 2.18 -17.99
CA SER A 473 -12.02 0.91 -18.61
C SER A 473 -11.79 -0.16 -17.53
N PRO A 474 -12.33 -1.37 -17.70
CA PRO A 474 -12.20 -2.45 -16.74
C PRO A 474 -10.73 -2.74 -16.37
N GLY A 475 -10.49 -3.07 -15.12
CA GLY A 475 -9.15 -3.30 -14.56
C GLY A 475 -8.53 -2.06 -13.89
N GLY A 476 -9.06 -0.86 -14.10
CA GLY A 476 -8.57 0.38 -13.53
C GLY A 476 -9.41 0.90 -12.36
N ARG A 477 -8.85 1.93 -11.67
CA ARG A 477 -9.59 2.71 -10.67
C ARG A 477 -10.74 3.44 -11.38
N PRO A 478 -12.00 3.40 -10.84
CA PRO A 478 -13.10 4.17 -11.42
C PRO A 478 -12.80 5.66 -11.41
N PRO A 479 -13.24 6.43 -12.42
CA PRO A 479 -13.13 7.87 -12.41
C PRO A 479 -13.90 8.47 -11.22
N HIS A 480 -13.29 9.47 -10.57
CA HIS A 480 -13.90 10.16 -9.45
C HIS A 480 -14.68 11.40 -9.91
N ALA A 481 -15.79 11.68 -9.25
CA ALA A 481 -16.53 12.94 -9.35
C ALA A 481 -17.05 13.37 -7.98
N TRP A 482 -17.15 14.68 -7.79
CA TRP A 482 -17.95 15.26 -6.72
C TRP A 482 -19.38 15.43 -7.23
N LEU A 483 -20.36 15.00 -6.43
CA LEU A 483 -21.78 15.10 -6.76
C LEU A 483 -22.30 16.50 -6.41
N ASP A 484 -23.46 16.86 -6.96
CA ASP A 484 -24.09 18.18 -6.74
C ASP A 484 -24.40 18.47 -5.27
N ASP A 485 -24.60 17.43 -4.45
CA ASP A 485 -24.79 17.52 -3.00
C ASP A 485 -23.48 17.59 -2.20
N GLY A 486 -22.33 17.64 -2.88
CA GLY A 486 -20.99 17.74 -2.28
C GLY A 486 -20.40 16.43 -1.77
N ARG A 487 -21.08 15.29 -1.94
CA ARG A 487 -20.53 13.97 -1.62
C ARG A 487 -19.59 13.51 -2.72
N SER A 488 -18.61 12.70 -2.35
CA SER A 488 -17.80 11.95 -3.32
C SER A 488 -18.63 10.81 -3.92
N LEU A 489 -18.52 10.56 -5.21
CA LEU A 489 -19.09 9.38 -5.85
C LEU A 489 -18.65 8.09 -5.16
N PHE A 490 -17.40 8.04 -4.65
CA PHE A 490 -16.87 6.87 -3.94
C PHE A 490 -17.53 6.59 -2.60
N ASP A 491 -18.16 7.61 -1.97
CA ASP A 491 -18.94 7.43 -0.73
C ASP A 491 -20.26 6.65 -0.96
N LEU A 492 -20.68 6.53 -2.22
CA LEU A 492 -21.87 5.76 -2.60
C LEU A 492 -21.56 4.29 -2.88
N PHE A 493 -20.29 3.93 -3.04
CA PHE A 493 -19.91 2.55 -3.28
C PHE A 493 -20.17 1.69 -2.04
N HIS A 494 -20.75 0.53 -2.27
CA HIS A 494 -21.00 -0.43 -1.21
C HIS A 494 -19.70 -1.04 -0.68
N THR A 495 -19.78 -1.66 0.48
CA THR A 495 -18.65 -2.40 1.08
C THR A 495 -18.22 -3.56 0.18
N GLU A 496 -19.21 -4.22 -0.41
CA GLU A 496 -18.99 -5.31 -1.36
C GLU A 496 -19.15 -4.77 -2.80
N TRP A 497 -20.00 -5.34 -3.60
CA TRP A 497 -20.11 -4.98 -5.02
C TRP A 497 -21.09 -3.82 -5.25
N THR A 498 -20.77 -2.98 -6.22
CA THR A 498 -21.63 -1.86 -6.64
C THR A 498 -21.86 -1.91 -8.13
N LEU A 499 -23.12 -1.91 -8.57
CA LEU A 499 -23.50 -1.65 -9.95
C LEU A 499 -23.95 -0.19 -10.07
N LEU A 500 -23.19 0.60 -10.81
CA LEU A 500 -23.57 1.96 -11.16
C LEU A 500 -24.53 1.94 -12.37
N ALA A 501 -25.64 2.67 -12.29
CA ALA A 501 -26.56 2.94 -13.40
C ALA A 501 -26.60 4.45 -13.60
N LEU A 502 -26.03 4.92 -14.73
CA LEU A 502 -25.64 6.31 -14.96
C LEU A 502 -26.46 6.95 -16.10
N GLY A 503 -26.95 8.15 -15.84
CA GLY A 503 -27.76 8.94 -16.77
C GLY A 503 -29.26 8.83 -16.48
N PRO A 504 -30.06 9.78 -17.03
CA PRO A 504 -31.50 9.82 -16.80
C PRO A 504 -32.26 8.62 -17.39
N ASP A 505 -31.70 8.03 -18.42
CA ASP A 505 -32.19 6.89 -19.20
C ASP A 505 -31.31 5.64 -18.99
N ALA A 506 -30.74 5.47 -17.78
CA ALA A 506 -29.92 4.31 -17.46
C ALA A 506 -30.71 3.01 -17.67
N PRO A 507 -30.07 1.95 -18.23
CA PRO A 507 -30.71 0.67 -18.50
C PRO A 507 -31.27 0.00 -17.25
N ALA A 508 -32.12 -0.99 -17.46
CA ALA A 508 -32.61 -1.91 -16.44
C ALA A 508 -31.45 -2.68 -15.77
N THR A 509 -31.56 -2.94 -14.47
CA THR A 509 -30.52 -3.63 -13.68
C THR A 509 -30.98 -4.97 -13.12
N GLU A 510 -32.24 -5.35 -13.37
CA GLU A 510 -32.91 -6.52 -12.80
C GLU A 510 -32.19 -7.83 -13.15
N ALA A 511 -31.58 -7.89 -14.35
CA ALA A 511 -30.76 -9.03 -14.78
C ALA A 511 -29.54 -9.24 -13.86
N PHE A 512 -28.80 -8.17 -13.54
CA PHE A 512 -27.68 -8.22 -12.59
C PHE A 512 -28.14 -8.54 -11.17
N GLU A 513 -29.26 -7.97 -10.73
CA GLU A 513 -29.81 -8.22 -9.39
C GLU A 513 -30.29 -9.67 -9.23
N ALA A 514 -30.87 -10.26 -10.29
CA ALA A 514 -31.28 -11.67 -10.31
C ALA A 514 -30.05 -12.60 -10.25
N ALA A 515 -29.10 -12.39 -11.14
CA ALA A 515 -27.84 -13.17 -11.18
C ALA A 515 -27.02 -13.05 -9.88
N ALA A 516 -26.98 -11.86 -9.27
CA ALA A 516 -26.30 -11.66 -7.99
C ALA A 516 -26.97 -12.46 -6.85
N ARG A 517 -28.32 -12.53 -6.82
CA ARG A 517 -29.06 -13.37 -5.84
C ARG A 517 -28.73 -14.85 -6.02
N GLU A 518 -28.66 -15.35 -7.26
CA GLU A 518 -28.33 -16.75 -7.55
C GLU A 518 -26.91 -17.11 -7.08
N LEU A 519 -25.96 -16.17 -7.18
CA LEU A 519 -24.59 -16.33 -6.73
C LEU A 519 -24.36 -15.98 -5.25
N ALA A 520 -25.41 -15.65 -4.48
CA ALA A 520 -25.32 -15.13 -3.11
C ALA A 520 -24.34 -13.94 -3.00
N MET A 521 -24.22 -13.14 -4.06
CA MET A 521 -23.35 -11.99 -4.16
C MET A 521 -24.04 -10.74 -3.58
N ASP A 522 -23.38 -10.06 -2.66
CA ASP A 522 -23.88 -8.80 -2.09
C ASP A 522 -23.63 -7.65 -3.07
N LEU A 523 -24.64 -7.37 -3.91
CA LEU A 523 -24.62 -6.36 -4.96
C LEU A 523 -25.59 -5.23 -4.63
N ARG A 524 -25.07 -4.01 -4.57
CA ARG A 524 -25.87 -2.79 -4.44
C ARG A 524 -25.95 -2.04 -5.77
N VAL A 525 -27.16 -1.70 -6.21
CA VAL A 525 -27.36 -0.81 -7.36
C VAL A 525 -27.40 0.65 -6.90
N VAL A 526 -26.62 1.50 -7.56
CA VAL A 526 -26.58 2.96 -7.35
C VAL A 526 -26.97 3.65 -8.64
N ARG A 527 -28.12 4.32 -8.63
CA ARG A 527 -28.67 5.05 -9.80
C ARG A 527 -28.37 6.53 -9.67
N LEU A 528 -27.75 7.12 -10.68
CA LEU A 528 -27.35 8.54 -10.71
C LEU A 528 -27.78 9.15 -12.06
N ALA A 529 -28.68 10.13 -12.00
CA ALA A 529 -29.29 10.70 -13.20
C ALA A 529 -28.41 11.75 -13.93
N GLN A 530 -27.27 12.16 -13.34
CA GLN A 530 -26.41 13.20 -13.93
C GLN A 530 -25.77 12.71 -15.23
N PRO A 531 -26.03 13.35 -16.40
CA PRO A 531 -25.49 12.94 -17.70
C PRO A 531 -23.96 12.93 -17.73
N ALA A 532 -23.31 13.89 -17.05
CA ALA A 532 -21.86 14.01 -16.98
C ALA A 532 -21.16 12.74 -16.40
N LEU A 533 -21.84 12.00 -15.53
CA LEU A 533 -21.29 10.74 -14.99
C LEU A 533 -21.27 9.63 -16.05
N ARG A 534 -22.30 9.56 -16.91
CA ARG A 534 -22.32 8.63 -18.05
C ARG A 534 -21.20 8.93 -19.03
N GLU A 535 -20.96 10.21 -19.34
CA GLU A 535 -19.85 10.64 -20.19
C GLU A 535 -18.49 10.29 -19.54
N LEU A 536 -18.34 10.54 -18.24
CA LEU A 536 -17.12 10.24 -17.49
C LEU A 536 -16.79 8.75 -17.46
N TYR A 537 -17.82 7.89 -17.35
CA TYR A 537 -17.67 6.43 -17.32
C TYR A 537 -17.68 5.80 -18.72
N GLU A 538 -18.02 6.58 -19.75
CA GLU A 538 -18.13 6.13 -21.15
C GLU A 538 -19.11 4.95 -21.33
N ALA A 539 -19.97 4.72 -20.37
CA ALA A 539 -20.97 3.65 -20.33
C ALA A 539 -22.10 3.98 -19.35
N PRO A 540 -23.34 3.53 -19.60
CA PRO A 540 -24.45 3.72 -18.66
C PRO A 540 -24.42 2.73 -17.48
N LEU A 541 -23.72 1.60 -17.59
CA LEU A 541 -23.54 0.62 -16.53
C LEU A 541 -22.06 0.39 -16.24
N ALA A 542 -21.71 0.30 -14.95
CA ALA A 542 -20.35 -0.09 -14.51
C ALA A 542 -20.41 -0.92 -13.22
N LEU A 543 -19.77 -2.07 -13.23
CA LEU A 543 -19.64 -2.94 -12.05
C LEU A 543 -18.35 -2.63 -11.32
N ILE A 544 -18.45 -2.22 -10.06
CA ILE A 544 -17.34 -1.83 -9.20
C ILE A 544 -17.10 -2.89 -8.14
N ARG A 545 -15.86 -3.36 -8.03
CA ARG A 545 -15.39 -4.34 -7.03
C ARG A 545 -15.30 -3.72 -5.62
N PRO A 546 -15.24 -4.58 -4.56
CA PRO A 546 -15.07 -4.14 -3.17
C PRO A 546 -13.81 -3.31 -2.91
N ASP A 547 -12.74 -3.49 -3.70
CA ASP A 547 -11.49 -2.73 -3.67
C ASP A 547 -11.50 -1.48 -4.57
N GLN A 548 -12.70 -1.09 -5.06
CA GLN A 548 -12.91 0.07 -5.91
C GLN A 548 -12.10 -0.01 -7.23
N ILE A 549 -12.24 -1.11 -7.94
CA ILE A 549 -11.75 -1.34 -9.30
C ILE A 549 -12.96 -1.60 -10.20
N VAL A 550 -12.94 -1.09 -11.42
CA VAL A 550 -13.96 -1.39 -12.42
C VAL A 550 -13.76 -2.84 -12.89
N ALA A 551 -14.74 -3.70 -12.64
CA ALA A 551 -14.68 -5.11 -13.07
C ALA A 551 -15.23 -5.29 -14.49
N TRP A 552 -16.23 -4.48 -14.85
CA TRP A 552 -16.94 -4.50 -16.13
C TRP A 552 -17.64 -3.17 -16.34
N ARG A 553 -17.86 -2.79 -17.60
CA ARG A 553 -18.80 -1.73 -18.02
C ARG A 553 -19.49 -2.11 -19.33
N GLY A 554 -20.70 -1.60 -19.56
CA GLY A 554 -21.45 -1.91 -20.77
C GLY A 554 -22.65 -0.99 -20.99
N ALA A 555 -23.28 -1.12 -22.19
CA ALA A 555 -24.45 -0.32 -22.56
C ALA A 555 -25.72 -0.84 -21.92
N ASP A 556 -25.87 -2.16 -21.83
CA ASP A 556 -26.96 -2.93 -21.22
C ASP A 556 -26.46 -4.34 -20.92
N ALA A 557 -27.28 -5.17 -20.33
CA ALA A 557 -27.03 -6.61 -20.20
C ALA A 557 -28.36 -7.35 -20.07
N ASP A 558 -28.54 -8.39 -20.86
CA ASP A 558 -29.58 -9.39 -20.64
C ASP A 558 -29.23 -10.37 -19.51
N ALA A 559 -30.09 -11.36 -19.26
CA ALA A 559 -29.87 -12.30 -18.16
C ALA A 559 -28.59 -13.15 -18.35
N ASP A 560 -28.30 -13.57 -19.58
CA ASP A 560 -27.13 -14.41 -19.89
C ASP A 560 -25.82 -13.62 -19.75
N GLU A 561 -25.81 -12.39 -20.24
CA GLU A 561 -24.67 -11.49 -20.10
C GLU A 561 -24.40 -11.16 -18.63
N ALA A 562 -25.43 -10.79 -17.85
CA ALA A 562 -25.30 -10.50 -16.43
C ALA A 562 -24.75 -11.72 -15.65
N ALA A 563 -25.30 -12.92 -15.90
CA ALA A 563 -24.82 -14.15 -15.29
C ALA A 563 -23.36 -14.45 -15.68
N ARG A 564 -23.00 -14.28 -16.95
CA ARG A 564 -21.63 -14.47 -17.45
C ARG A 564 -20.65 -13.49 -16.80
N VAL A 565 -21.01 -12.22 -16.70
CA VAL A 565 -20.16 -11.19 -16.06
C VAL A 565 -19.95 -11.52 -14.58
N LEU A 566 -21.02 -11.78 -13.82
CA LEU A 566 -20.92 -12.05 -12.39
C LEU A 566 -20.18 -13.37 -12.10
N SER A 567 -20.41 -14.42 -12.89
CA SER A 567 -19.66 -15.68 -12.79
C SER A 567 -18.15 -15.44 -13.03
N ARG A 568 -17.80 -14.64 -14.02
CA ARG A 568 -16.39 -14.32 -14.33
C ARG A 568 -15.72 -13.58 -13.18
N VAL A 569 -16.33 -12.51 -12.65
CA VAL A 569 -15.71 -11.64 -11.63
C VAL A 569 -15.64 -12.31 -10.24
N THR A 570 -16.41 -13.37 -10.02
CA THR A 570 -16.35 -14.19 -8.80
C THR A 570 -15.57 -15.50 -9.00
N SER A 571 -15.05 -15.76 -10.20
CA SER A 571 -14.44 -17.05 -10.59
C SER A 571 -15.36 -18.26 -10.40
N THR A 572 -16.68 -18.05 -10.39
CA THR A 572 -17.69 -19.13 -10.28
C THR A 572 -17.92 -19.75 -11.66
N PRO A 573 -17.92 -21.08 -11.80
CA PRO A 573 -18.25 -21.72 -13.08
C PRO A 573 -19.64 -21.31 -13.56
N SER A 574 -19.77 -20.97 -14.84
CA SER A 574 -21.07 -20.67 -15.45
C SER A 574 -21.91 -21.96 -15.54
N THR A 575 -23.15 -21.91 -15.07
CA THR A 575 -24.09 -23.05 -15.14
C THR A 575 -24.49 -23.43 -16.58
N SER A 576 -24.27 -22.54 -17.57
CA SER A 576 -24.57 -22.81 -18.98
C SER A 576 -23.62 -23.81 -19.67
N SER A 577 -22.53 -24.25 -19.03
CA SER A 577 -21.57 -25.21 -19.60
C SER A 577 -21.86 -26.68 -19.25
N VAL A 578 -22.89 -26.98 -18.43
CA VAL A 578 -23.15 -28.34 -17.96
C VAL A 578 -24.05 -29.12 -18.94
N ASP A 579 -24.77 -28.46 -19.85
CA ASP A 579 -25.69 -29.13 -20.78
C ASP A 579 -25.05 -29.57 -22.13
N ALA A 580 -23.80 -29.26 -22.41
CA ALA A 580 -23.18 -29.60 -23.70
C ALA A 580 -22.51 -30.98 -23.77
N THR A 581 -22.51 -31.77 -22.68
CA THR A 581 -21.85 -33.10 -22.63
C THR A 581 -22.80 -34.25 -22.33
N ARG A 582 -24.12 -34.07 -22.42
CA ARG A 582 -25.10 -35.15 -22.39
C ARG A 582 -25.89 -35.18 -23.70
N GLY A 583 -25.38 -35.90 -24.65
CA GLY A 583 -26.07 -36.20 -25.90
C GLY A 583 -25.12 -36.75 -26.94
N ASP A 584 -24.83 -38.05 -26.94
CA ASP A 584 -25.36 -39.02 -27.92
C ASP A 584 -24.97 -40.46 -27.55
N PRO A 585 -25.90 -41.38 -27.45
CA PRO A 585 -25.64 -42.80 -27.56
C PRO A 585 -26.00 -43.23 -28.97
N ALA A 586 -25.04 -43.63 -29.78
CA ALA A 586 -25.28 -44.55 -30.91
C ALA A 586 -24.10 -45.51 -31.04
#